data_d4b246ce06a0e02b95d8683890e981c6
#
_entry.id   d4b246ce06a0e02b95d8683890e981c6
#
_cell.length_a   1.000
_cell.length_b   1.000
_cell.length_c   1.000
_cell.angle_alpha   90.00
_cell.angle_beta   90.00
_cell.angle_gamma   90.00
#
_symmetry.space_group_name_H-M   'P 1'
#
loop_
_entity.id
_entity.type
_entity.pdbx_description
1 polymer ?
#
loop_
_entity_poly.entity_id
_entity_poly.type
_entity_poly.pdbx_seq_one_letter_code
_entity_poly.pdbx_strand_id
1 'polypeptide(L)'
;VATEEVAETNGSSQALTLRTDGGSRGNPGHAAAGIVIERADGSVLAQGKRYLGVMTNNQAEYRALLLGLAAIKRYAPSSVRVLLDSELIVRQMRGEYRVR
;
A
#
# COMPACT_ATOMS: atom_id res chain seq x y z
N VAL A 1 3.37 10.47 7.16
CA VAL A 1 3.70 9.31 6.32
C VAL A 1 4.60 8.38 7.09
N ALA A 2 4.25 7.13 7.14
CA ALA A 2 5.05 6.10 7.78
C ALA A 2 5.61 5.14 6.72
N THR A 3 6.78 4.59 7.00
CA THR A 3 7.49 3.73 6.06
C THR A 3 7.72 2.37 6.68
N GLU A 4 7.36 1.32 5.95
CA GLU A 4 7.71 -0.05 6.28
C GLU A 4 8.56 -0.63 5.16
N GLU A 5 9.52 -1.46 5.51
CA GLU A 5 10.45 -2.04 4.55
C GLU A 5 10.50 -3.55 4.73
N VAL A 6 10.34 -4.26 3.62
CA VAL A 6 10.36 -5.72 3.59
C VAL A 6 11.43 -6.17 2.62
N ALA A 7 12.38 -6.96 3.09
CA ALA A 7 13.46 -7.46 2.25
C ALA A 7 13.07 -8.77 1.59
N GLU A 8 13.43 -8.91 0.32
CA GLU A 8 13.28 -10.13 -0.46
C GLU A 8 14.65 -10.69 -0.80
N THR A 9 14.73 -12.01 -0.93
CA THR A 9 16.00 -12.67 -1.18
C THR A 9 16.01 -13.50 -2.46
N ASN A 10 14.97 -13.40 -3.28
CA ASN A 10 14.75 -14.30 -4.39
C ASN A 10 15.41 -13.88 -5.71
N GLY A 11 16.37 -13.02 -5.68
CA GLY A 11 17.20 -12.74 -6.83
C GLY A 11 16.86 -11.51 -7.65
N SER A 12 15.76 -10.82 -7.39
CA SER A 12 15.55 -9.53 -8.04
C SER A 12 16.52 -8.51 -7.43
N SER A 13 17.09 -7.68 -8.27
CA SER A 13 18.00 -6.62 -7.81
C SER A 13 17.31 -5.29 -7.56
N GLN A 14 16.02 -5.18 -7.87
CA GLN A 14 15.32 -3.91 -7.74
C GLN A 14 14.76 -3.70 -6.34
N ALA A 15 15.10 -2.54 -5.77
CA ALA A 15 14.41 -2.00 -4.61
C ALA A 15 13.24 -1.14 -5.11
N LEU A 16 12.05 -1.42 -4.63
CA LEU A 16 10.86 -0.71 -5.07
C LEU A 16 10.18 -0.02 -3.90
N THR A 17 9.49 1.08 -4.20
CA THR A 17 8.66 1.79 -3.23
C THR A 17 7.20 1.64 -3.64
N LEU A 18 6.38 1.22 -2.70
CA LEU A 18 4.93 1.16 -2.87
C LEU A 18 4.29 2.31 -2.13
N ARG A 19 3.56 3.14 -2.86
CA ARG A 19 2.72 4.18 -2.26
C ARG A 19 1.28 3.79 -2.44
N THR A 20 0.50 3.85 -1.37
CA THR A 20 -0.93 3.55 -1.43
C THR A 20 -1.73 4.66 -0.80
N ASP A 21 -2.92 4.89 -1.37
CA ASP A 21 -3.86 5.85 -0.86
C ASP A 21 -5.25 5.29 -1.04
N GLY A 22 -6.03 5.30 0.02
CA GLY A 22 -7.42 4.84 -0.02
C GLY A 22 -8.30 5.82 0.74
N GLY A 23 -9.49 6.04 0.22
CA GLY A 23 -10.41 6.96 0.86
C GLY A 23 -11.85 6.74 0.44
N SER A 24 -12.76 7.28 1.21
CA SER A 24 -14.18 7.21 0.93
C SER A 24 -14.81 8.60 0.94
N ARG A 25 -15.86 8.76 0.14
CA ARG A 25 -16.72 9.95 0.21
C ARG A 25 -17.79 9.67 1.26
N GLY A 26 -17.64 10.26 2.43
CA GLY A 26 -18.44 9.89 3.58
C GLY A 26 -17.85 8.69 4.29
N ASN A 27 -18.35 8.40 5.48
CA ASN A 27 -17.73 7.39 6.33
C ASN A 27 -18.82 6.57 7.06
N PRO A 28 -19.41 5.54 6.40
CA PRO A 28 -18.99 4.95 5.14
C PRO A 28 -19.49 5.71 3.90
N GLY A 29 -18.92 5.38 2.77
CA GLY A 29 -19.32 5.94 1.49
C GLY A 29 -18.59 5.26 0.33
N HIS A 30 -18.81 5.76 -0.88
CA HIS A 30 -18.11 5.26 -2.06
C HIS A 30 -16.61 5.46 -1.91
N ALA A 31 -15.86 4.39 -2.06
CA ALA A 31 -14.45 4.37 -1.78
C ALA A 31 -13.62 3.98 -3.00
N ALA A 32 -12.37 4.44 -3.01
CA ALA A 32 -11.43 4.11 -4.07
C ALA A 32 -10.04 3.96 -3.49
N ALA A 33 -9.20 3.20 -4.18
CA ALA A 33 -7.80 3.03 -3.86
C ALA A 33 -6.93 3.49 -5.02
N GLY A 34 -5.78 4.07 -4.70
CA GLY A 34 -4.73 4.38 -5.64
C GLY A 34 -3.45 3.71 -5.22
N ILE A 35 -2.68 3.20 -6.17
CA ILE A 35 -1.37 2.63 -5.91
C ILE A 35 -0.36 3.19 -6.90
N VAL A 36 0.85 3.40 -6.42
CA VAL A 36 1.99 3.81 -7.25
C VAL A 36 3.17 2.96 -6.82
N ILE A 37 3.84 2.34 -7.79
CA ILE A 37 5.06 1.58 -7.56
C ILE A 37 6.19 2.34 -8.23
N GLU A 38 7.19 2.71 -7.44
CA GLU A 38 8.32 3.51 -7.90
C GLU A 38 9.62 2.73 -7.81
N ARG A 39 10.53 2.99 -8.75
CA ARG A 39 11.90 2.48 -8.69
C ARG A 39 12.71 3.29 -7.68
N ALA A 40 13.91 2.80 -7.38
CA ALA A 40 14.81 3.48 -6.43
C ALA A 40 15.15 4.90 -6.84
N ASP A 41 15.15 5.19 -8.14
CA ASP A 41 15.45 6.52 -8.66
C ASP A 41 14.22 7.47 -8.62
N GLY A 42 13.09 6.99 -8.12
CA GLY A 42 11.86 7.77 -8.04
C GLY A 42 10.98 7.70 -9.27
N SER A 43 11.42 7.06 -10.35
CA SER A 43 10.58 6.92 -11.53
C SER A 43 9.45 5.92 -11.28
N VAL A 44 8.30 6.15 -11.92
CA VAL A 44 7.13 5.30 -11.75
C VAL A 44 7.26 4.05 -12.61
N LEU A 45 7.20 2.88 -11.95
CA LEU A 45 7.17 1.60 -12.63
C LEU A 45 5.75 1.21 -13.02
N ALA A 46 4.79 1.45 -12.13
CA ALA A 46 3.39 1.12 -12.37
C ALA A 46 2.50 1.98 -11.48
N GLN A 47 1.27 2.21 -11.91
CA GLN A 47 0.28 2.89 -11.09
C GLN A 47 -1.11 2.46 -11.51
N GLY A 48 -2.06 2.59 -10.60
CA GLY A 48 -3.43 2.22 -10.87
C GLY A 48 -4.39 2.77 -9.85
N LYS A 49 -5.67 2.68 -10.21
CA LYS A 49 -6.79 3.07 -9.35
C LYS A 49 -7.84 2.00 -9.41
N ARG A 50 -8.60 1.86 -8.33
CA ARG A 50 -9.70 0.90 -8.27
C ARG A 50 -10.83 1.44 -7.40
N TYR A 51 -12.06 1.32 -7.90
CA TYR A 51 -13.25 1.52 -7.08
C TYR A 51 -13.41 0.33 -6.13
N LEU A 52 -13.67 0.61 -4.85
CA LEU A 52 -13.71 -0.41 -3.81
C LEU A 52 -15.11 -0.76 -3.33
N GLY A 53 -16.14 -0.04 -3.79
CA GLY A 53 -17.47 -0.17 -3.25
C GLY A 53 -17.70 0.77 -2.07
N VAL A 54 -18.72 0.49 -1.27
CA VAL A 54 -19.07 1.32 -0.11
C VAL A 54 -18.37 0.77 1.13
N MET A 55 -17.59 1.61 1.78
CA MET A 55 -16.86 1.22 2.99
C MET A 55 -16.41 2.45 3.76
N THR A 56 -15.84 2.24 4.94
CA THR A 56 -15.28 3.34 5.74
C THR A 56 -13.94 3.78 5.15
N ASN A 57 -13.50 4.97 5.53
CA ASN A 57 -12.21 5.48 5.11
C ASN A 57 -11.06 4.55 5.51
N ASN A 58 -11.08 4.05 6.75
CA ASN A 58 -10.03 3.13 7.22
C ASN A 58 -10.04 1.82 6.45
N GLN A 59 -11.22 1.29 6.13
CA GLN A 59 -11.33 0.10 5.31
C GLN A 59 -10.73 0.32 3.93
N ALA A 60 -10.99 1.48 3.33
CA ALA A 60 -10.47 1.83 2.01
C ALA A 60 -8.93 1.89 2.04
N GLU A 61 -8.35 2.50 3.07
CA GLU A 61 -6.90 2.58 3.22
C GLU A 61 -6.27 1.20 3.36
N TYR A 62 -6.88 0.33 4.16
CA TYR A 62 -6.38 -1.02 4.35
C TYR A 62 -6.48 -1.85 3.07
N ARG A 63 -7.59 -1.72 2.33
CA ARG A 63 -7.76 -2.40 1.05
C ARG A 63 -6.75 -1.91 0.02
N ALA A 64 -6.47 -0.60 0.00
CA ALA A 64 -5.45 -0.05 -0.89
C ALA A 64 -4.08 -0.68 -0.62
N LEU A 65 -3.72 -0.85 0.65
CA LEU A 65 -2.47 -1.51 1.03
C LEU A 65 -2.44 -2.95 0.50
N LEU A 66 -3.50 -3.72 0.72
CA LEU A 66 -3.55 -5.11 0.26
C LEU A 66 -3.43 -5.21 -1.26
N LEU A 67 -4.12 -4.34 -1.98
CA LEU A 67 -4.05 -4.30 -3.44
C LEU A 67 -2.64 -3.95 -3.92
N GLY A 68 -2.00 -2.98 -3.27
CA GLY A 68 -0.64 -2.60 -3.60
C GLY A 68 0.36 -3.71 -3.36
N LEU A 69 0.26 -4.40 -2.23
CA LEU A 69 1.15 -5.52 -1.93
C LEU A 69 0.96 -6.66 -2.92
N ALA A 70 -0.27 -6.95 -3.33
CA ALA A 70 -0.53 -7.96 -4.34
C ALA A 70 0.07 -7.56 -5.70
N ALA A 71 -0.05 -6.29 -6.06
CA ALA A 71 0.46 -5.79 -7.33
C ALA A 71 1.99 -5.82 -7.39
N ILE A 72 2.67 -5.44 -6.30
CA ILE A 72 4.13 -5.34 -6.31
C ILE A 72 4.82 -6.71 -6.36
N LYS A 73 4.13 -7.76 -5.92
CA LYS A 73 4.69 -9.12 -5.95
C LYS A 73 5.09 -9.57 -7.35
N ARG A 74 4.38 -9.12 -8.38
CA ARG A 74 4.67 -9.53 -9.75
C ARG A 74 6.02 -9.01 -10.27
N TYR A 75 6.60 -8.04 -9.60
CA TYR A 75 7.90 -7.48 -9.98
C TYR A 75 9.07 -8.12 -9.22
N ALA A 76 8.77 -9.03 -8.28
CA ALA A 76 9.76 -9.76 -7.49
C ALA A 76 10.89 -8.85 -6.97
N PRO A 77 10.58 -7.78 -6.24
CA PRO A 77 11.61 -6.83 -5.80
C PRO A 77 12.56 -7.45 -4.77
N SER A 78 13.79 -6.93 -4.73
CA SER A 78 14.76 -7.33 -3.70
C SER A 78 14.37 -6.76 -2.33
N SER A 79 13.74 -5.61 -2.31
CA SER A 79 13.19 -5.00 -1.10
C SER A 79 12.02 -4.10 -1.47
N VAL A 80 11.12 -3.89 -0.53
CA VAL A 80 9.95 -3.04 -0.72
C VAL A 80 9.88 -2.04 0.43
N ARG A 81 9.80 -0.77 0.08
CA ARG A 81 9.46 0.28 1.03
C ARG A 81 8.00 0.64 0.82
N VAL A 82 7.20 0.55 1.88
CA VAL A 82 5.78 0.87 1.81
C VAL A 82 5.53 2.20 2.49
N LEU A 83 4.93 3.14 1.77
CA LEU A 83 4.58 4.45 2.30
C LEU A 83 3.06 4.55 2.42
N LEU A 84 2.59 4.68 3.64
CA LEU A 84 1.17 4.75 3.97
C LEU A 84 0.86 6.08 4.60
N ASP A 85 -0.34 6.56 4.35
CA ASP A 85 -0.83 7.80 4.92
C ASP A 85 -1.73 7.57 6.14
N SER A 86 -2.01 6.33 6.51
CA SER A 86 -2.85 6.00 7.66
C SER A 86 -2.01 5.58 8.84
N GLU A 87 -1.99 6.40 9.88
CA GLU A 87 -1.30 6.08 11.12
C GLU A 87 -1.86 4.82 11.78
N LEU A 88 -3.18 4.66 11.75
CA LEU A 88 -3.83 3.50 12.37
C LEU A 88 -3.37 2.20 11.69
N ILE A 89 -3.35 2.17 10.36
CA ILE A 89 -2.94 0.98 9.62
C ILE A 89 -1.47 0.66 9.89
N VAL A 90 -0.62 1.68 9.93
CA VAL A 90 0.80 1.48 10.23
C VAL A 90 0.99 0.89 11.62
N ARG A 91 0.26 1.37 12.62
CA ARG A 91 0.35 0.82 13.97
C ARG A 91 -0.11 -0.62 14.03
N GLN A 92 -1.15 -0.99 13.29
CA GLN A 92 -1.59 -2.37 13.21
C GLN A 92 -0.52 -3.27 12.59
N MET A 93 0.13 -2.80 11.52
CA MET A 93 1.21 -3.54 10.87
C MET A 93 2.41 -3.75 11.79
N ARG A 94 2.66 -2.80 12.69
CA ARG A 94 3.74 -2.89 13.66
C ARG A 94 3.38 -3.70 14.90
N GLY A 95 2.12 -4.15 14.99
CA GLY A 95 1.65 -4.89 16.15
C GLY A 95 1.31 -4.04 17.37
N GLU A 96 1.21 -2.71 17.21
CA GLU A 96 0.83 -1.80 18.30
C GLU A 96 -0.64 -1.92 18.65
N TYR A 97 -1.46 -2.36 17.68
CA TYR A 97 -2.87 -2.66 17.87
C TYR A 97 -3.15 -4.08 17.40
N ARG A 98 -4.17 -4.70 18.00
CA ARG A 98 -4.60 -6.02 17.54
C ARG A 98 -5.51 -5.87 16.34
N VAL A 99 -5.23 -6.63 15.30
CA VAL A 99 -6.11 -6.75 14.15
C VAL A 99 -7.21 -7.76 14.49
N ARG A 100 -8.44 -7.35 14.34
CA ARG A 100 -9.59 -8.20 14.65
C ARG A 100 -10.43 -8.50 13.43
#